data_358247f76dd69cf6d433be3cffbc1216
#
_entry.id   358247f76dd69cf6d433be3cffbc1216
#
_cell.length_a   1.000
_cell.length_b   1.000
_cell.length_c   1.000
_cell.angle_alpha   90.00
_cell.angle_beta   90.00
_cell.angle_gamma   90.00
#
_symmetry.space_group_name_H-M   'P 1'
#
loop_
_entity.id
_entity.type
_entity.pdbx_description
1 polymer ?
#
loop_
_entity_poly.entity_id
_entity_poly.type
_entity_poly.pdbx_seq_one_letter_code
_entity_poly.pdbx_strand_id
1 'polypeptide(L)'
;ASGSGFILTSDGYVVTNNHVVEGATSVTVKLYNGDEYDAEVVGTDEMNDVALLKIDATGLQAVTIGDSDQIEVGEEVIAIGNPLGELTFTMTAGVVSALDREINTDGKPINMLQTDVAINSGNSGGALFDMNGNVIGITSAKYSGSTSSGASIEGISFAIPINDALRVVYDLQQYG
;
A
#
# COMPACT_ATOMS: atom_id res chain seq x y z
N ALA A 1 -14.28 -4.91 -5.61
CA ALA A 1 -12.81 -4.94 -5.62
C ALA A 1 -12.31 -5.38 -4.25
N SER A 2 -11.13 -5.94 -4.18
CA SER A 2 -10.48 -6.31 -2.93
C SER A 2 -9.00 -5.96 -3.00
N GLY A 3 -8.40 -5.81 -1.83
CA GLY A 3 -6.99 -5.48 -1.71
C GLY A 3 -6.56 -5.57 -0.27
N SER A 4 -5.41 -5.04 0.03
CA SER A 4 -4.85 -4.99 1.37
C SER A 4 -4.70 -3.55 1.85
N GLY A 5 -4.43 -3.40 3.11
CA GLY A 5 -4.14 -2.13 3.75
C GLY A 5 -3.37 -2.37 5.03
N PHE A 6 -3.09 -1.31 5.76
CA PHE A 6 -2.44 -1.43 7.06
C PHE A 6 -3.00 -0.43 8.05
N ILE A 7 -2.92 -0.78 9.32
CA ILE A 7 -3.40 0.04 10.43
C ILE A 7 -2.35 1.12 10.70
N LEU A 8 -2.72 2.38 10.47
CA LEU A 8 -1.82 3.51 10.69
C LEU A 8 -1.79 3.95 12.15
N THR A 9 -2.95 3.98 12.80
CA THR A 9 -3.09 4.45 14.17
C THR A 9 -3.95 3.48 14.99
N SER A 10 -3.71 3.46 16.29
CA SER A 10 -4.44 2.56 17.21
C SER A 10 -5.92 2.88 17.32
N ASP A 11 -6.35 4.08 16.90
CA ASP A 11 -7.75 4.52 16.95
C ASP A 11 -8.51 4.27 15.65
N GLY A 12 -7.89 3.60 14.66
CA GLY A 12 -8.64 3.07 13.52
C GLY A 12 -8.40 3.71 12.17
N TYR A 13 -7.39 4.54 11.99
CA TYR A 13 -7.02 4.97 10.65
C TYR A 13 -6.31 3.85 9.90
N VAL A 14 -6.74 3.62 8.68
CA VAL A 14 -6.23 2.56 7.80
C VAL A 14 -5.83 3.16 6.47
N VAL A 15 -4.68 2.75 5.96
CA VAL A 15 -4.17 3.21 4.66
C VAL A 15 -4.27 2.08 3.65
N THR A 16 -4.68 2.41 2.45
CA THR A 16 -4.73 1.50 1.30
C THR A 16 -4.54 2.30 0.00
N ASN A 17 -4.71 1.68 -1.14
CA ASN A 17 -4.67 2.36 -2.44
C ASN A 17 -6.05 2.94 -2.79
N ASN A 18 -6.03 4.05 -3.54
CA ASN A 18 -7.26 4.62 -4.09
C ASN A 18 -7.97 3.62 -5.01
N HIS A 19 -7.25 2.93 -5.89
CA HIS A 19 -7.87 2.00 -6.85
C HIS A 19 -8.57 0.82 -6.16
N VAL A 20 -8.21 0.49 -4.92
CA VAL A 20 -8.85 -0.57 -4.13
C VAL A 20 -10.27 -0.17 -3.71
N VAL A 21 -10.48 1.11 -3.39
CA VAL A 21 -11.78 1.62 -2.90
C VAL A 21 -12.55 2.42 -3.93
N GLU A 22 -11.95 2.72 -5.07
CA GLU A 22 -12.56 3.54 -6.12
C GLU A 22 -13.86 2.93 -6.60
N GLY A 23 -14.91 3.74 -6.64
CA GLY A 23 -16.24 3.32 -7.10
C GLY A 23 -17.00 2.43 -6.13
N ALA A 24 -16.44 2.15 -4.94
CA ALA A 24 -17.13 1.33 -3.96
C ALA A 24 -18.26 2.10 -3.30
N THR A 25 -19.42 1.45 -3.15
CA THR A 25 -20.55 2.00 -2.40
C THR A 25 -20.41 1.78 -0.90
N SER A 26 -19.64 0.77 -0.51
CA SER A 26 -19.29 0.49 0.87
C SER A 26 -17.92 -0.17 0.92
N VAL A 27 -17.20 0.05 2.02
CA VAL A 27 -15.88 -0.52 2.26
C VAL A 27 -15.89 -1.24 3.59
N THR A 28 -15.41 -2.47 3.61
CA THR A 28 -15.26 -3.27 4.82
C THR A 28 -13.78 -3.58 5.03
N VAL A 29 -13.31 -3.40 6.26
CA VAL A 29 -11.95 -3.76 6.67
C VAL A 29 -12.02 -5.01 7.52
N LYS A 30 -11.22 -6.01 7.15
CA LYS A 30 -11.11 -7.26 7.89
C LYS A 30 -9.72 -7.35 8.51
N LEU A 31 -9.68 -7.50 9.82
CA LEU A 31 -8.43 -7.64 10.56
C LEU A 31 -7.93 -9.09 10.52
N TYR A 32 -6.66 -9.29 10.84
CA TYR A 32 -6.05 -10.62 10.83
C TYR A 32 -6.72 -11.60 11.82
N ASN A 33 -7.37 -11.09 12.88
CA ASN A 33 -8.08 -11.92 13.86
C ASN A 33 -9.49 -12.30 13.42
N GLY A 34 -9.93 -11.82 12.25
CA GLY A 34 -11.26 -12.11 11.70
C GLY A 34 -12.31 -11.04 11.95
N ASP A 35 -12.03 -10.06 12.80
CA ASP A 35 -12.98 -8.98 13.06
C ASP A 35 -13.20 -8.15 11.80
N GLU A 36 -14.43 -7.78 11.52
CA GLU A 36 -14.80 -6.96 10.38
C GLU A 36 -15.40 -5.64 10.86
N TYR A 37 -15.04 -4.58 10.17
CA TYR A 37 -15.53 -3.24 10.45
C TYR A 37 -15.96 -2.56 9.17
N ASP A 38 -17.07 -1.85 9.22
CA ASP A 38 -17.40 -0.90 8.17
C ASP A 38 -16.41 0.26 8.25
N ALA A 39 -15.91 0.69 7.10
CA ALA A 39 -14.95 1.76 7.03
C ALA A 39 -15.56 2.98 6.35
N GLU A 40 -15.26 4.15 6.90
CA GLU A 40 -15.51 5.42 6.26
C GLU A 40 -14.30 5.79 5.41
N VAL A 41 -14.53 6.22 4.17
CA VAL A 41 -13.46 6.77 3.33
C VAL A 41 -13.27 8.22 3.74
N VAL A 42 -12.19 8.50 4.45
CA VAL A 42 -11.87 9.87 4.90
C VAL A 42 -11.47 10.74 3.73
N GLY A 43 -10.69 10.17 2.81
CA GLY A 43 -10.28 10.87 1.60
C GLY A 43 -9.46 9.96 0.70
N THR A 44 -9.29 10.39 -0.54
CA THR A 44 -8.53 9.67 -1.55
C THR A 44 -7.67 10.62 -2.35
N ASP A 45 -6.55 10.12 -2.86
CA ASP A 45 -5.68 10.82 -3.79
C ASP A 45 -5.44 9.88 -4.98
N GLU A 46 -6.09 10.18 -6.08
CA GLU A 46 -6.01 9.36 -7.28
C GLU A 46 -4.62 9.39 -7.91
N MET A 47 -3.96 10.55 -7.91
CA MET A 47 -2.65 10.71 -8.53
C MET A 47 -1.58 9.86 -7.83
N ASN A 48 -1.59 9.83 -6.51
CA ASN A 48 -0.63 9.05 -5.72
C ASN A 48 -1.15 7.66 -5.36
N ASP A 49 -2.39 7.36 -5.74
CA ASP A 49 -3.05 6.07 -5.48
C ASP A 49 -3.10 5.72 -3.99
N VAL A 50 -3.45 6.70 -3.16
CA VAL A 50 -3.55 6.54 -1.70
C VAL A 50 -4.98 6.82 -1.25
N ALA A 51 -5.48 6.02 -0.33
CA ALA A 51 -6.75 6.24 0.34
C ALA A 51 -6.58 6.13 1.85
N LEU A 52 -7.26 6.98 2.59
CA LEU A 52 -7.31 6.95 4.04
C LEU A 52 -8.71 6.55 4.47
N LEU A 53 -8.78 5.51 5.28
CA LEU A 53 -10.03 4.98 5.82
C LEU A 53 -10.05 5.16 7.34
N LYS A 54 -11.25 5.14 7.90
CA LYS A 54 -11.44 5.13 9.37
C LYS A 54 -12.42 4.03 9.75
N ILE A 55 -12.02 3.20 10.69
CA ILE A 55 -12.90 2.21 11.30
C ILE A 55 -13.15 2.59 12.77
N ASP A 56 -14.30 2.19 13.28
CA ASP A 56 -14.70 2.44 14.68
C ASP A 56 -14.14 1.36 15.58
N ALA A 57 -12.84 1.43 15.82
CA ALA A 57 -12.11 0.49 16.68
C ALA A 57 -10.99 1.22 17.40
N THR A 58 -10.63 0.74 18.58
CA THR A 58 -9.57 1.28 19.41
C THR A 58 -8.66 0.18 19.89
N GLY A 59 -7.50 0.53 20.43
CA GLY A 59 -6.55 -0.46 20.95
C GLY A 59 -5.93 -1.32 19.86
N LEU A 60 -5.94 -0.85 18.60
CA LEU A 60 -5.38 -1.59 17.48
C LEU A 60 -3.85 -1.53 17.49
N GLN A 61 -3.24 -2.58 16.95
CA GLN A 61 -1.80 -2.62 16.77
C GLN A 61 -1.44 -1.84 15.50
N ALA A 62 -0.99 -0.61 15.66
CA ALA A 62 -0.54 0.21 14.54
C ALA A 62 0.83 -0.27 14.04
N VAL A 63 1.09 -0.04 12.76
CA VAL A 63 2.41 -0.28 12.17
C VAL A 63 3.42 0.73 12.71
N THR A 64 4.70 0.38 12.64
CA THR A 64 5.80 1.31 12.89
C THR A 64 6.25 1.87 11.54
N ILE A 65 6.26 3.19 11.42
CA ILE A 65 6.66 3.87 10.18
C ILE A 65 8.17 4.02 10.14
N GLY A 66 8.77 3.60 9.03
CA GLY A 66 10.19 3.81 8.76
C GLY A 66 10.43 5.13 8.03
N ASP A 67 11.61 5.26 7.47
CA ASP A 67 12.03 6.44 6.70
C ASP A 67 12.47 5.99 5.30
N SER A 68 11.63 6.26 4.30
CA SER A 68 11.92 5.83 2.93
C SER A 68 13.09 6.59 2.30
N ASP A 69 13.48 7.75 2.86
CA ASP A 69 14.65 8.48 2.37
C ASP A 69 15.97 7.79 2.76
N GLN A 70 15.95 6.87 3.71
CA GLN A 70 17.12 6.12 4.17
C GLN A 70 17.26 4.74 3.51
N ILE A 71 16.35 4.39 2.62
CA ILE A 71 16.37 3.09 1.95
C ILE A 71 17.48 3.05 0.91
N GLU A 72 18.16 1.91 0.85
CA GLU A 72 19.23 1.65 -0.11
C GLU A 72 18.85 0.50 -1.05
N VAL A 73 19.32 0.57 -2.28
CA VAL A 73 19.21 -0.53 -3.23
C VAL A 73 19.88 -1.77 -2.66
N GLY A 74 19.21 -2.91 -2.76
CA GLY A 74 19.68 -4.17 -2.22
C GLY A 74 19.12 -4.50 -0.83
N GLU A 75 18.45 -3.56 -0.14
CA GLU A 75 17.81 -3.86 1.13
C GLU A 75 16.71 -4.91 0.96
N GLU A 76 16.67 -5.85 1.89
CA GLU A 76 15.60 -6.87 1.93
C GLU A 76 14.29 -6.24 2.39
N VAL A 77 13.20 -6.62 1.74
CA VAL A 77 11.86 -6.12 2.02
C VAL A 77 10.84 -7.26 1.98
N ILE A 78 9.73 -7.05 2.68
CA ILE A 78 8.65 -8.03 2.78
C ILE A 78 7.33 -7.32 2.51
N ALA A 79 6.48 -7.94 1.68
CA ALA A 79 5.09 -7.53 1.50
C ALA A 79 4.17 -8.58 2.11
N ILE A 80 3.11 -8.12 2.79
CA ILE A 80 2.12 -8.99 3.42
C ILE A 80 0.75 -8.60 2.90
N GLY A 81 -0.03 -9.60 2.50
CA GLY A 81 -1.39 -9.38 2.03
C GLY A 81 -2.31 -10.54 2.37
N ASN A 82 -3.59 -10.33 2.12
CA ASN A 82 -4.62 -11.34 2.26
C ASN A 82 -5.38 -11.46 0.94
N PRO A 83 -4.80 -12.16 -0.05
CA PRO A 83 -5.30 -12.16 -1.41
C PRO A 83 -6.70 -12.76 -1.58
N LEU A 84 -7.15 -13.60 -0.67
CA LEU A 84 -8.44 -14.27 -0.77
C LEU A 84 -9.48 -13.73 0.21
N GLY A 85 -9.11 -12.81 1.10
CA GLY A 85 -10.01 -12.30 2.12
C GLY A 85 -10.44 -13.36 3.16
N GLU A 86 -9.75 -14.48 3.23
CA GLU A 86 -10.15 -15.65 4.02
C GLU A 86 -9.24 -15.91 5.22
N LEU A 87 -8.68 -14.87 5.82
CA LEU A 87 -7.73 -14.98 6.94
C LEU A 87 -6.44 -15.72 6.59
N THR A 88 -6.17 -15.89 5.31
CA THR A 88 -4.95 -16.51 4.81
C THR A 88 -4.00 -15.44 4.35
N PHE A 89 -3.04 -15.09 5.20
CA PHE A 89 -2.06 -14.07 4.86
C PHE A 89 -0.91 -14.68 4.08
N THR A 90 -0.50 -13.97 3.03
CA THR A 90 0.61 -14.35 2.19
C THR A 90 1.73 -13.35 2.40
N MET A 91 2.93 -13.86 2.67
CA MET A 91 4.14 -13.06 2.79
C MET A 91 5.02 -13.32 1.57
N THR A 92 5.44 -12.25 0.90
CA THR A 92 6.41 -12.33 -0.17
C THR A 92 7.62 -11.48 0.18
N ALA A 93 8.80 -11.93 -0.21
CA ALA A 93 10.05 -11.27 0.12
C ALA A 93 10.85 -10.98 -1.14
N GLY A 94 11.67 -9.96 -1.07
CA GLY A 94 12.55 -9.56 -2.15
C GLY A 94 13.50 -8.48 -1.69
N VAL A 95 13.97 -7.67 -2.64
CA VAL A 95 14.88 -6.56 -2.36
C VAL A 95 14.38 -5.29 -3.02
N VAL A 96 14.87 -4.15 -2.57
CA VAL A 96 14.72 -2.88 -3.27
C VAL A 96 15.64 -2.92 -4.48
N SER A 97 15.06 -2.82 -5.68
CA SER A 97 15.79 -2.93 -6.95
C SER A 97 16.26 -1.56 -7.46
N ALA A 98 15.48 -0.52 -7.20
CA ALA A 98 15.82 0.85 -7.60
C ALA A 98 15.05 1.85 -6.75
N LEU A 99 15.60 3.06 -6.66
CA LEU A 99 14.98 4.20 -5.98
C LEU A 99 14.55 5.22 -7.03
N ASP A 100 13.58 6.08 -6.66
CA ASP A 100 13.18 7.24 -7.45
C ASP A 100 12.83 6.91 -8.92
N ARG A 101 12.17 5.77 -9.12
CA ARG A 101 11.67 5.42 -10.45
C ARG A 101 10.47 6.29 -10.79
N GLU A 102 10.62 7.13 -11.80
CA GLU A 102 9.54 7.97 -12.28
C GLU A 102 8.61 7.15 -13.16
N ILE A 103 7.35 7.03 -12.71
CA ILE A 103 6.30 6.33 -13.45
C ILE A 103 5.34 7.39 -13.98
N ASN A 104 5.15 7.42 -15.29
CA ASN A 104 4.21 8.34 -15.92
C ASN A 104 2.86 7.64 -16.09
N THR A 105 1.85 8.18 -15.40
CA THR A 105 0.45 7.78 -15.59
C THR A 105 -0.34 9.03 -15.93
N ASP A 106 -1.13 8.97 -17.01
CA ASP A 106 -1.96 10.09 -17.45
C ASP A 106 -1.19 11.42 -17.58
N GLY A 107 0.08 11.34 -18.00
CA GLY A 107 0.93 12.50 -18.20
C GLY A 107 1.49 13.13 -16.93
N LYS A 108 1.33 12.49 -15.77
CA LYS A 108 1.83 12.98 -14.48
C LYS A 108 2.86 12.01 -13.91
N PRO A 109 4.10 12.47 -13.64
CA PRO A 109 5.12 11.61 -13.06
C PRO A 109 4.88 11.37 -11.57
N ILE A 110 5.11 10.13 -11.13
CA ILE A 110 5.08 9.71 -9.72
C ILE A 110 6.39 8.99 -9.43
N ASN A 111 7.06 9.34 -8.34
CA ASN A 111 8.25 8.64 -7.90
C ASN A 111 7.89 7.39 -7.11
N MET A 112 8.47 6.26 -7.51
CA MET A 112 8.17 4.96 -6.91
C MET A 112 9.46 4.24 -6.53
N LEU A 113 9.38 3.41 -5.50
CA LEU A 113 10.38 2.38 -5.23
C LEU A 113 10.14 1.21 -6.17
N GLN A 114 11.21 0.67 -6.73
CA GLN A 114 11.14 -0.57 -7.49
C GLN A 114 11.61 -1.73 -6.62
N THR A 115 10.92 -2.85 -6.69
CA THR A 115 11.25 -4.07 -5.95
C THR A 115 10.93 -5.29 -6.80
N ASP A 116 11.53 -6.42 -6.49
CA ASP A 116 11.21 -7.71 -7.11
C ASP A 116 10.22 -8.53 -6.26
N VAL A 117 9.69 -7.96 -5.19
CA VAL A 117 8.62 -8.58 -4.40
C VAL A 117 7.41 -8.81 -5.30
N ALA A 118 6.81 -9.99 -5.20
CA ALA A 118 5.61 -10.30 -5.97
C ALA A 118 4.43 -9.47 -5.43
N ILE A 119 3.93 -8.55 -6.26
CA ILE A 119 2.80 -7.69 -5.94
C ILE A 119 1.66 -8.01 -6.92
N ASN A 120 0.48 -8.24 -6.36
CA ASN A 120 -0.72 -8.57 -7.11
C ASN A 120 -1.92 -7.85 -6.49
N SER A 121 -3.12 -8.09 -7.04
CA SER A 121 -4.33 -7.44 -6.55
C SER A 121 -4.64 -7.78 -5.08
N GLY A 122 -4.18 -8.92 -4.58
CA GLY A 122 -4.45 -9.35 -3.20
C GLY A 122 -3.62 -8.62 -2.17
N ASN A 123 -2.37 -8.26 -2.48
CA ASN A 123 -1.52 -7.52 -1.53
C ASN A 123 -1.37 -6.04 -1.89
N SER A 124 -1.96 -5.59 -2.99
CA SER A 124 -1.95 -4.17 -3.37
C SER A 124 -2.62 -3.31 -2.30
N GLY A 125 -2.00 -2.23 -1.92
CA GLY A 125 -2.44 -1.33 -0.85
C GLY A 125 -1.89 -1.68 0.51
N GLY A 126 -1.24 -2.84 0.64
CA GLY A 126 -0.60 -3.28 1.87
C GLY A 126 0.76 -2.63 2.07
N ALA A 127 1.33 -2.88 3.22
CA ALA A 127 2.61 -2.33 3.59
C ALA A 127 3.78 -3.11 2.98
N LEU A 128 4.81 -2.39 2.58
CA LEU A 128 6.13 -2.93 2.31
C LEU A 128 7.00 -2.68 3.54
N PHE A 129 7.51 -3.74 4.15
CA PHE A 129 8.28 -3.66 5.39
C PHE A 129 9.77 -3.86 5.10
N ASP A 130 10.61 -3.17 5.87
CA ASP A 130 12.02 -3.53 5.97
C ASP A 130 12.20 -4.72 6.94
N MET A 131 13.43 -5.18 7.13
CA MET A 131 13.70 -6.34 7.98
C MET A 131 13.61 -6.03 9.48
N ASN A 132 13.43 -4.76 9.85
CA ASN A 132 13.17 -4.35 11.23
C ASN A 132 11.66 -4.24 11.52
N GLY A 133 10.82 -4.56 10.53
CA GLY A 133 9.37 -4.47 10.68
C GLY A 133 8.80 -3.07 10.50
N ASN A 134 9.57 -2.14 9.98
CA ASN A 134 9.12 -0.78 9.72
C ASN A 134 8.51 -0.68 8.31
N VAL A 135 7.43 0.07 8.18
CA VAL A 135 6.81 0.32 6.88
C VAL A 135 7.63 1.35 6.12
N ILE A 136 8.07 0.99 4.92
CA ILE A 136 8.86 1.87 4.04
C ILE A 136 8.15 2.20 2.74
N GLY A 137 7.04 1.54 2.44
CA GLY A 137 6.28 1.79 1.24
C GLY A 137 4.89 1.20 1.28
N ILE A 138 4.08 1.58 0.30
CA ILE A 138 2.76 1.01 0.05
C ILE A 138 2.82 0.30 -1.29
N THR A 139 2.56 -1.00 -1.31
CA THR A 139 2.58 -1.77 -2.55
C THR A 139 1.45 -1.36 -3.47
N SER A 140 1.69 -1.31 -4.76
CA SER A 140 0.67 -0.93 -5.73
C SER A 140 0.72 -1.81 -6.97
N ALA A 141 -0.30 -2.64 -7.14
CA ALA A 141 -0.46 -3.47 -8.34
C ALA A 141 -0.86 -2.64 -9.57
N LYS A 142 -1.37 -1.42 -9.38
CA LYS A 142 -1.70 -0.52 -10.49
C LYS A 142 -0.49 -0.21 -11.36
N TYR A 143 0.69 -0.14 -10.73
CA TYR A 143 1.94 0.20 -11.40
C TYR A 143 2.85 -1.01 -11.58
N SER A 144 2.27 -2.21 -11.64
CA SER A 144 3.06 -3.43 -11.90
C SER A 144 3.72 -3.37 -13.28
N GLY A 145 4.88 -4.02 -13.42
CA GLY A 145 5.61 -4.04 -14.68
C GLY A 145 4.81 -4.71 -15.77
N SER A 146 4.41 -3.94 -16.79
CA SER A 146 3.80 -4.46 -18.00
C SER A 146 4.36 -3.71 -19.21
N THR A 147 4.42 -4.42 -20.35
CA THR A 147 4.85 -3.79 -21.60
C THR A 147 3.69 -2.99 -22.20
N SER A 148 4.00 -2.13 -23.17
CA SER A 148 2.99 -1.38 -23.92
C SER A 148 2.01 -2.30 -24.67
N SER A 149 2.38 -3.55 -24.91
CA SER A 149 1.52 -4.57 -25.49
C SER A 149 0.65 -5.32 -24.45
N GLY A 150 0.77 -4.96 -23.17
CA GLY A 150 0.01 -5.59 -22.09
C GLY A 150 0.63 -6.87 -21.51
N ALA A 151 1.81 -7.27 -21.96
CA ALA A 151 2.49 -8.44 -21.43
C ALA A 151 3.08 -8.11 -20.04
N SER A 152 2.88 -9.01 -19.07
CA SER A 152 3.45 -8.89 -17.73
C SER A 152 4.97 -9.03 -17.78
N ILE A 153 5.66 -8.21 -16.99
CA ILE A 153 7.11 -8.31 -16.76
C ILE A 153 7.30 -8.82 -15.34
N GLU A 154 7.89 -10.01 -15.21
CA GLU A 154 8.19 -10.57 -13.89
C GLU A 154 9.37 -9.86 -13.24
N GLY A 155 9.36 -9.77 -11.92
CA GLY A 155 10.47 -9.21 -11.15
C GLY A 155 10.51 -7.69 -11.11
N ILE A 156 9.50 -7.02 -11.68
CA ILE A 156 9.39 -5.56 -11.62
C ILE A 156 8.06 -5.19 -10.97
N SER A 157 8.13 -4.66 -9.76
CA SER A 157 6.99 -4.19 -8.99
C SER A 157 7.32 -2.83 -8.39
N PHE A 158 6.30 -2.09 -8.03
CA PHE A 158 6.47 -0.73 -7.53
C PHE A 158 5.73 -0.52 -6.22
N ALA A 159 6.30 0.32 -5.38
CA ALA A 159 5.70 0.75 -4.12
C ALA A 159 5.82 2.26 -3.96
N ILE A 160 4.80 2.86 -3.38
CA ILE A 160 4.79 4.29 -3.07
C ILE A 160 5.68 4.47 -1.84
N PRO A 161 6.73 5.33 -1.89
CA PRO A 161 7.58 5.58 -0.72
C PRO A 161 6.75 6.08 0.45
N ILE A 162 7.01 5.56 1.66
CA ILE A 162 6.16 5.88 2.80
C ILE A 162 6.19 7.38 3.16
N ASN A 163 7.32 8.05 3.00
CA ASN A 163 7.40 9.48 3.29
C ASN A 163 6.47 10.29 2.38
N ASP A 164 6.39 9.94 1.10
CA ASP A 164 5.49 10.58 0.14
C ASP A 164 4.02 10.28 0.48
N ALA A 165 3.73 9.02 0.79
CA ALA A 165 2.38 8.59 1.15
C ALA A 165 1.87 9.30 2.40
N LEU A 166 2.72 9.48 3.42
CA LEU A 166 2.31 10.13 4.65
C LEU A 166 2.00 11.61 4.46
N ARG A 167 2.70 12.30 3.57
CA ARG A 167 2.34 13.69 3.23
C ARG A 167 0.91 13.76 2.69
N VAL A 168 0.56 12.84 1.80
CA VAL A 168 -0.80 12.74 1.27
C VAL A 168 -1.80 12.40 2.37
N VAL A 169 -1.49 11.41 3.21
CA VAL A 169 -2.36 10.97 4.31
C VAL A 169 -2.68 12.10 5.27
N TYR A 170 -1.68 12.89 5.65
CA TYR A 170 -1.90 14.02 6.56
C TYR A 170 -2.81 15.08 5.94
N ASP A 171 -2.66 15.36 4.64
CA ASP A 171 -3.56 16.27 3.93
C ASP A 171 -4.99 15.71 3.90
N LEU A 172 -5.16 14.43 3.62
CA LEU A 172 -6.48 13.79 3.60
C LEU A 172 -7.14 13.81 4.99
N GLN A 173 -6.35 13.63 6.04
CA GLN A 173 -6.84 13.64 7.41
C GLN A 173 -7.39 15.01 7.81
N GLN A 174 -6.80 16.09 7.32
CA GLN A 174 -7.21 17.46 7.63
C GLN A 174 -8.29 18.00 6.70
N TYR A 175 -8.25 17.67 5.42
CA TYR A 175 -9.09 18.30 4.41
C TYR A 175 -10.01 17.33 3.67
N GLY A 176 -9.88 16.06 3.96
CA GLY A 176 -10.73 15.03 3.33
C GLY A 176 -10.41 14.83 1.88
#